data_f4c64916cf6cdefa214206c3d6153c47
#
_entry.id   f4c64916cf6cdefa214206c3d6153c47
#
_cell.length_a   1.000
_cell.length_b   1.000
_cell.length_c   1.000
_cell.angle_alpha   90.00
_cell.angle_beta   90.00
_cell.angle_gamma   90.00
#
_symmetry.space_group_name_H-M   'P 1'
#
loop_
_entity.id
_entity.type
_entity.pdbx_description
1 polymer ?
#
loop_
_entity_poly.entity_id
_entity_poly.type
_entity_poly.pdbx_seq_one_letter_code
_entity_poly.pdbx_strand_id
1 'polypeptide(L)'
;MKALVWLASALTATVLLAGCGGSKDSATTTPTGPVASILKVAPDQLVYRNTTTLTITGQNLLKGLTINNYGCFTMTEVGTGTDTQRVYSCKMITVGTSLLKVYASDNSLIYSGTLTVPVPALPPQVTMTTTLGSVVMQLEPSKAPISVDNFLNYVESNFYPNTIFHRVISNFVIQGGGYTAALTQPTTQSAIVLESGNGLKNVRGSVAMARLTAPNTATSQFFINVVDNASLDATNAGVDGYAVFGAVVSGLNVVDLIKAVPTSTQGGMTDVPVTPVTITGMTRSQ
;
A
#
# COMPACT_ATOMS: atom_id res chain seq x y z
N MET A 1 28.38 -55.72 11.15
CA MET A 1 28.99 -56.16 12.43
C MET A 1 28.91 -55.01 13.43
N LYS A 2 28.36 -55.34 14.60
CA LYS A 2 28.33 -54.63 15.88
C LYS A 2 27.40 -53.42 15.98
N ALA A 3 26.18 -53.76 16.48
CA ALA A 3 25.30 -52.89 17.25
C ALA A 3 25.95 -52.51 18.59
N LEU A 4 25.66 -51.30 19.07
CA LEU A 4 25.83 -51.02 20.50
C LEU A 4 24.60 -50.25 21.01
N VAL A 5 23.86 -50.96 21.83
CA VAL A 5 22.75 -50.50 22.65
C VAL A 5 23.35 -49.87 23.91
N TRP A 6 22.82 -48.71 24.37
CA TRP A 6 22.98 -48.27 25.75
C TRP A 6 21.67 -47.90 26.37
N LEU A 7 21.50 -48.52 27.55
CA LEU A 7 20.33 -48.57 28.39
C LEU A 7 20.06 -47.26 29.14
N ALA A 8 18.81 -47.13 29.54
CA ALA A 8 18.24 -46.14 30.43
C ALA A 8 18.85 -46.20 31.83
N SER A 9 18.92 -45.11 32.52
CA SER A 9 18.95 -45.03 34.00
C SER A 9 18.08 -43.88 34.44
N ALA A 10 16.98 -44.24 35.05
CA ALA A 10 16.14 -43.38 35.86
C ALA A 10 16.85 -43.06 37.18
N LEU A 11 16.93 -41.79 37.52
CA LEU A 11 17.33 -41.34 38.86
C LEU A 11 16.18 -40.50 39.43
N THR A 12 15.44 -41.12 40.34
CA THR A 12 14.51 -40.47 41.27
C THR A 12 15.29 -39.71 42.33
N ALA A 13 15.13 -38.43 42.40
CA ALA A 13 15.60 -37.63 43.56
C ALA A 13 14.40 -36.99 44.23
N THR A 14 14.06 -37.52 45.38
CA THR A 14 13.14 -36.97 46.36
C THR A 14 13.86 -35.83 47.11
N VAL A 15 13.33 -34.61 47.06
CA VAL A 15 13.79 -33.55 47.95
C VAL A 15 12.61 -33.00 48.74
N LEU A 16 12.86 -32.97 50.06
CA LEU A 16 11.94 -32.57 51.13
C LEU A 16 11.61 -31.05 51.05
N LEU A 17 10.37 -30.75 51.44
CA LEU A 17 9.87 -29.44 51.77
C LEU A 17 10.57 -28.85 52.99
N ALA A 18 11.03 -27.62 52.90
CA ALA A 18 11.13 -26.71 54.04
C ALA A 18 10.75 -25.31 53.56
N GLY A 19 9.84 -24.74 54.26
CA GLY A 19 8.98 -23.66 53.95
C GLY A 19 9.48 -22.23 54.13
N CYS A 20 8.48 -21.34 53.99
CA CYS A 20 8.38 -19.93 54.37
C CYS A 20 9.04 -18.89 53.43
N GLY A 21 8.17 -18.14 52.74
CA GLY A 21 8.53 -16.83 52.20
C GLY A 21 7.59 -16.34 51.12
N GLY A 22 6.51 -15.68 51.53
CA GLY A 22 5.78 -14.62 50.82
C GLY A 22 5.66 -14.68 49.31
N SER A 23 4.71 -15.44 48.79
CA SER A 23 4.20 -15.25 47.44
C SER A 23 3.49 -13.90 47.39
N LYS A 24 4.06 -12.93 46.67
CA LYS A 24 3.28 -11.85 46.09
C LYS A 24 2.51 -12.50 44.95
N ASP A 25 1.27 -12.81 45.22
CA ASP A 25 0.30 -13.15 44.17
C ASP A 25 0.26 -11.96 43.21
N SER A 26 0.88 -12.11 42.02
CA SER A 26 0.55 -11.30 40.89
C SER A 26 -0.89 -11.66 40.52
N ALA A 27 -1.82 -10.94 41.14
CA ALA A 27 -3.22 -10.96 40.72
C ALA A 27 -3.23 -10.61 39.25
N THR A 28 -3.39 -11.58 38.39
CA THR A 28 -3.90 -11.41 37.05
C THR A 28 -5.29 -10.80 37.21
N THR A 29 -5.36 -9.47 37.13
CA THR A 29 -6.63 -8.75 37.11
C THR A 29 -7.34 -9.13 35.85
N THR A 30 -8.19 -10.14 35.94
CA THR A 30 -9.23 -10.39 34.94
C THR A 30 -10.03 -9.07 34.82
N PRO A 31 -10.23 -8.53 33.60
CA PRO A 31 -10.99 -7.29 33.46
C PRO A 31 -12.40 -7.53 34.03
N THR A 32 -12.73 -6.88 35.13
CA THR A 32 -14.03 -6.99 35.83
C THR A 32 -15.10 -6.11 35.17
N GLY A 33 -15.18 -6.11 33.85
CA GLY A 33 -16.20 -5.36 33.11
C GLY A 33 -16.79 -6.20 31.97
N PRO A 34 -17.98 -5.83 31.48
CA PRO A 34 -18.57 -6.52 30.36
C PRO A 34 -17.64 -6.43 29.14
N VAL A 35 -17.36 -7.61 28.55
CA VAL A 35 -16.47 -7.75 27.39
C VAL A 35 -17.21 -7.32 26.14
N ALA A 36 -16.56 -6.53 25.29
CA ALA A 36 -17.10 -6.14 24.00
C ALA A 36 -17.24 -7.37 23.09
N SER A 37 -18.35 -7.48 22.36
CA SER A 37 -18.60 -8.54 21.41
C SER A 37 -19.28 -8.03 20.16
N ILE A 38 -18.92 -8.59 18.99
CA ILE A 38 -19.50 -8.20 17.69
C ILE A 38 -20.47 -9.30 17.26
N LEU A 39 -21.71 -8.89 16.97
CA LEU A 39 -22.74 -9.75 16.40
C LEU A 39 -22.71 -9.73 14.87
N LYS A 40 -22.51 -8.54 14.29
CA LYS A 40 -22.56 -8.35 12.83
C LYS A 40 -21.71 -7.16 12.41
N VAL A 41 -21.06 -7.28 11.27
CA VAL A 41 -20.48 -6.17 10.50
C VAL A 41 -21.17 -6.14 9.13
N ALA A 42 -21.81 -5.01 8.80
CA ALA A 42 -22.58 -4.85 7.58
C ALA A 42 -22.11 -3.62 6.80
N PRO A 43 -21.48 -3.78 5.62
CA PRO A 43 -21.25 -2.69 4.69
C PRO A 43 -22.58 -2.27 4.03
N ASP A 44 -22.72 -0.98 3.70
CA ASP A 44 -23.83 -0.47 2.89
C ASP A 44 -23.64 -0.84 1.41
N GLN A 45 -22.41 -0.65 0.89
CA GLN A 45 -22.01 -1.03 -0.45
C GLN A 45 -20.50 -1.33 -0.48
N LEU A 46 -20.07 -2.18 -1.39
CA LEU A 46 -18.65 -2.47 -1.61
C LEU A 46 -18.32 -2.19 -3.07
N VAL A 47 -17.93 -0.96 -3.36
CA VAL A 47 -17.58 -0.49 -4.71
C VAL A 47 -16.17 0.12 -4.68
N TYR A 48 -15.33 -0.30 -5.61
CA TYR A 48 -13.95 0.18 -5.75
C TYR A 48 -13.90 1.71 -5.87
N ARG A 49 -13.07 2.35 -5.07
CA ARG A 49 -12.86 3.80 -4.94
C ARG A 49 -14.08 4.60 -4.43
N ASN A 50 -15.15 3.93 -4.03
CA ASN A 50 -16.25 4.59 -3.33
C ASN A 50 -16.06 4.54 -1.81
N THR A 51 -16.63 5.53 -1.14
CA THR A 51 -16.79 5.49 0.32
C THR A 51 -17.85 4.47 0.67
N THR A 52 -17.54 3.58 1.59
CA THR A 52 -18.49 2.64 2.19
C THR A 52 -18.69 2.96 3.65
N THR A 53 -19.88 2.65 4.16
CA THR A 53 -20.22 2.73 5.57
C THR A 53 -20.32 1.32 6.14
N LEU A 54 -19.55 1.04 7.20
CA LEU A 54 -19.59 -0.22 7.93
C LEU A 54 -20.40 -0.04 9.20
N THR A 55 -21.57 -0.66 9.28
CA THR A 55 -22.35 -0.71 10.52
C THR A 55 -21.93 -1.94 11.32
N ILE A 56 -21.44 -1.72 12.53
CA ILE A 56 -21.01 -2.74 13.48
C ILE A 56 -22.05 -2.81 14.59
N THR A 57 -22.65 -3.98 14.78
CA THR A 57 -23.59 -4.23 15.86
C THR A 57 -23.03 -5.28 16.82
N GLY A 58 -23.32 -5.14 18.12
CA GLY A 58 -22.77 -5.98 19.15
C GLY A 58 -23.26 -5.61 20.54
N GLN A 59 -22.41 -5.83 21.53
CA GLN A 59 -22.66 -5.44 22.94
C GLN A 59 -21.38 -4.86 23.53
N ASN A 60 -21.54 -3.95 24.49
CA ASN A 60 -20.46 -3.28 25.24
C ASN A 60 -19.48 -2.52 24.33
N LEU A 61 -20.01 -1.81 23.31
CA LEU A 61 -19.22 -1.12 22.29
C LEU A 61 -18.83 0.32 22.67
N LEU A 62 -19.29 0.87 23.79
CA LEU A 62 -19.08 2.28 24.19
C LEU A 62 -17.61 2.68 24.35
N LYS A 63 -16.73 1.75 24.72
CA LYS A 63 -15.30 2.01 24.92
C LYS A 63 -14.50 2.25 23.63
N GLY A 64 -15.14 2.15 22.47
CA GLY A 64 -14.50 2.29 21.18
C GLY A 64 -14.00 0.97 20.59
N LEU A 65 -13.75 0.99 19.29
CA LEU A 65 -13.24 -0.13 18.52
C LEU A 65 -12.07 0.32 17.66
N THR A 66 -11.10 -0.58 17.46
CA THR A 66 -10.07 -0.41 16.42
C THR A 66 -10.38 -1.38 15.28
N ILE A 67 -10.43 -0.86 14.07
CA ILE A 67 -10.77 -1.65 12.88
C ILE A 67 -9.61 -1.66 11.92
N ASN A 68 -9.11 -2.84 11.57
CA ASN A 68 -8.05 -3.04 10.58
C ASN A 68 -8.62 -3.71 9.33
N ASN A 69 -8.51 -3.02 8.21
CA ASN A 69 -8.81 -3.56 6.89
C ASN A 69 -7.86 -2.94 5.86
N TYR A 70 -7.09 -3.77 5.17
CA TYR A 70 -6.13 -3.30 4.14
C TYR A 70 -6.81 -2.76 2.88
N GLY A 71 -8.09 -3.08 2.67
CA GLY A 71 -8.86 -2.58 1.54
C GLY A 71 -9.49 -1.21 1.78
N CYS A 72 -9.36 -0.67 2.98
CA CYS A 72 -10.06 0.50 3.49
C CYS A 72 -9.04 1.59 3.82
N PHE A 73 -9.03 2.66 3.05
CA PHE A 73 -8.15 3.79 3.32
C PHE A 73 -8.81 4.73 4.33
N THR A 74 -8.14 4.98 5.45
CA THR A 74 -8.58 5.86 6.53
C THR A 74 -9.97 5.52 7.07
N MET A 75 -10.03 4.59 8.04
CA MET A 75 -11.25 4.26 8.76
C MET A 75 -11.60 5.38 9.75
N THR A 76 -12.77 5.99 9.59
CA THR A 76 -13.24 7.09 10.44
C THR A 76 -14.58 6.74 11.02
N GLU A 77 -14.76 6.93 12.34
CA GLU A 77 -16.07 6.75 12.97
C GLU A 77 -17.04 7.87 12.56
N VAL A 78 -18.28 7.48 12.27
CA VAL A 78 -19.36 8.38 11.87
C VAL A 78 -20.33 8.56 13.04
N GLY A 79 -20.42 9.78 13.56
CA GLY A 79 -21.29 10.11 14.70
C GLY A 79 -20.76 9.55 16.03
N THR A 80 -21.64 9.54 17.02
CA THR A 80 -21.40 8.95 18.34
C THR A 80 -21.96 7.54 18.38
N GLY A 81 -21.10 6.56 18.64
CA GLY A 81 -21.54 5.17 18.79
C GLY A 81 -22.39 4.96 20.05
N THR A 82 -23.17 3.90 20.04
CA THR A 82 -23.93 3.41 21.19
C THR A 82 -23.28 2.14 21.76
N ASP A 83 -23.83 1.63 22.86
CA ASP A 83 -23.36 0.36 23.45
C ASP A 83 -23.58 -0.84 22.52
N THR A 84 -24.53 -0.75 21.60
CA THR A 84 -24.91 -1.85 20.70
C THR A 84 -24.61 -1.59 19.23
N GLN A 85 -24.23 -0.37 18.84
CA GLN A 85 -23.96 -0.03 17.44
C GLN A 85 -22.89 1.05 17.31
N ARG A 86 -21.99 0.85 16.35
CA ARG A 86 -21.03 1.86 15.87
C ARG A 86 -20.99 1.85 14.34
N VAL A 87 -20.76 3.02 13.77
CA VAL A 87 -20.71 3.22 12.31
C VAL A 87 -19.35 3.79 11.93
N TYR A 88 -18.73 3.23 10.91
CA TYR A 88 -17.44 3.70 10.39
C TYR A 88 -17.55 3.91 8.89
N SER A 89 -16.87 4.91 8.37
CA SER A 89 -16.73 5.12 6.94
C SER A 89 -15.29 4.96 6.49
N CYS A 90 -15.10 4.47 5.28
CA CYS A 90 -13.80 4.42 4.64
C CYS A 90 -13.93 4.41 3.11
N LYS A 91 -12.88 4.81 2.41
CA LYS A 91 -12.79 4.65 0.96
C LYS A 91 -12.22 3.27 0.63
N MET A 92 -12.95 2.48 -0.17
CA MET A 92 -12.48 1.16 -0.62
C MET A 92 -11.45 1.31 -1.73
N ILE A 93 -10.18 1.05 -1.45
CA ILE A 93 -9.06 1.24 -2.40
C ILE A 93 -8.53 -0.05 -3.03
N THR A 94 -9.00 -1.22 -2.58
CA THR A 94 -8.64 -2.52 -3.16
C THR A 94 -9.81 -3.16 -3.88
N VAL A 95 -9.51 -4.15 -4.71
CA VAL A 95 -10.48 -5.07 -5.32
C VAL A 95 -10.23 -6.50 -4.84
N GLY A 96 -11.25 -7.36 -4.91
CA GLY A 96 -11.17 -8.71 -4.37
C GLY A 96 -11.45 -8.76 -2.87
N THR A 97 -11.00 -9.83 -2.21
CA THR A 97 -11.29 -10.10 -0.79
C THR A 97 -10.17 -9.57 0.10
N SER A 98 -10.53 -8.77 1.07
CA SER A 98 -9.64 -8.25 2.12
C SER A 98 -10.07 -8.71 3.51
N LEU A 99 -9.10 -8.98 4.39
CA LEU A 99 -9.35 -9.38 5.78
C LEU A 99 -9.80 -8.15 6.59
N LEU A 100 -10.87 -8.32 7.36
CA LEU A 100 -11.37 -7.35 8.32
C LEU A 100 -11.18 -7.89 9.73
N LYS A 101 -10.49 -7.14 10.58
CA LYS A 101 -10.34 -7.44 12.00
C LYS A 101 -10.88 -6.28 12.85
N VAL A 102 -11.63 -6.60 13.90
CA VAL A 102 -12.12 -5.61 14.86
C VAL A 102 -11.56 -5.97 16.24
N TYR A 103 -10.99 -4.98 16.89
CA TYR A 103 -10.39 -5.09 18.23
C TYR A 103 -11.18 -4.21 19.21
N ALA A 104 -11.32 -4.70 20.42
CA ALA A 104 -11.82 -3.90 21.53
C ALA A 104 -10.77 -2.86 21.99
N SER A 105 -11.17 -1.97 22.88
CA SER A 105 -10.29 -0.92 23.42
C SER A 105 -9.08 -1.43 24.19
N ASP A 106 -9.08 -2.68 24.64
CA ASP A 106 -7.95 -3.37 25.29
C ASP A 106 -7.04 -4.12 24.29
N ASN A 107 -7.24 -3.90 22.98
CA ASN A 107 -6.59 -4.55 21.85
C ASN A 107 -6.90 -6.06 21.73
N SER A 108 -7.89 -6.61 22.42
CA SER A 108 -8.35 -7.97 22.19
C SER A 108 -9.06 -8.06 20.84
N LEU A 109 -8.76 -9.12 20.06
CA LEU A 109 -9.45 -9.39 18.80
C LEU A 109 -10.85 -9.96 19.12
N ILE A 110 -11.91 -9.22 18.71
CA ILE A 110 -13.30 -9.59 18.98
C ILE A 110 -14.11 -9.97 17.74
N TYR A 111 -13.54 -9.73 16.53
CA TYR A 111 -14.13 -10.16 15.27
C TYR A 111 -13.09 -10.31 14.18
N SER A 112 -13.24 -11.35 13.36
CA SER A 112 -12.47 -11.54 12.13
C SER A 112 -13.43 -12.00 11.02
N GLY A 113 -13.39 -11.30 9.90
CA GLY A 113 -14.20 -11.56 8.72
C GLY A 113 -13.53 -11.04 7.46
N THR A 114 -14.27 -10.97 6.36
CA THR A 114 -13.76 -10.46 5.08
C THR A 114 -14.72 -9.46 4.46
N LEU A 115 -14.15 -8.51 3.71
CA LEU A 115 -14.88 -7.65 2.79
C LEU A 115 -14.45 -8.02 1.36
N THR A 116 -15.42 -8.20 0.47
CA THR A 116 -15.14 -8.52 -0.94
C THR A 116 -15.67 -7.41 -1.83
N VAL A 117 -14.75 -6.63 -2.40
CA VAL A 117 -15.06 -5.62 -3.41
C VAL A 117 -15.03 -6.29 -4.77
N PRO A 118 -16.11 -6.21 -5.57
CA PRO A 118 -16.10 -6.77 -6.91
C PRO A 118 -14.92 -6.26 -7.74
N VAL A 119 -14.25 -7.19 -8.41
CA VAL A 119 -13.19 -6.82 -9.36
C VAL A 119 -13.88 -6.18 -10.58
N PRO A 120 -13.51 -4.95 -10.98
CA PRO A 120 -14.03 -4.37 -12.20
C PRO A 120 -13.79 -5.30 -13.40
N ALA A 121 -14.74 -5.36 -14.32
CA ALA A 121 -14.61 -6.19 -15.53
C ALA A 121 -13.38 -5.83 -16.36
N LEU A 122 -12.96 -4.55 -16.28
CA LEU A 122 -11.73 -4.04 -16.88
C LEU A 122 -10.91 -3.36 -15.79
N PRO A 123 -9.59 -3.66 -15.72
CA PRO A 123 -8.70 -3.00 -14.77
C PRO A 123 -8.60 -1.49 -15.06
N PRO A 124 -8.40 -0.64 -14.05
CA PRO A 124 -8.28 0.80 -14.26
C PRO A 124 -7.14 1.12 -15.25
N GLN A 125 -7.43 1.97 -16.22
CA GLN A 125 -6.45 2.46 -17.16
C GLN A 125 -6.34 3.98 -17.10
N VAL A 126 -5.12 4.48 -17.37
CA VAL A 126 -4.81 5.91 -17.48
C VAL A 126 -4.12 6.16 -18.79
N THR A 127 -4.65 7.10 -19.56
CA THR A 127 -3.99 7.65 -20.75
C THR A 127 -3.20 8.88 -20.38
N MET A 128 -1.89 8.81 -20.53
CA MET A 128 -0.96 9.92 -20.38
C MET A 128 -0.61 10.46 -21.77
N THR A 129 -0.88 11.73 -22.02
CA THR A 129 -0.49 12.44 -23.24
C THR A 129 0.76 13.28 -22.96
N THR A 130 1.75 13.17 -23.81
CA THR A 130 3.01 13.92 -23.73
C THR A 130 3.27 14.68 -25.01
N THR A 131 4.26 15.56 -25.01
CA THR A 131 4.75 16.25 -26.23
C THR A 131 5.32 15.30 -27.29
N LEU A 132 5.57 14.02 -26.95
CA LEU A 132 6.08 13.00 -27.87
C LEU A 132 5.05 11.93 -28.23
N GLY A 133 3.83 12.01 -27.71
CA GLY A 133 2.74 11.06 -27.98
C GLY A 133 2.06 10.57 -26.70
N SER A 134 1.17 9.60 -26.87
CA SER A 134 0.36 9.06 -25.77
C SER A 134 0.82 7.69 -25.34
N VAL A 135 0.71 7.42 -24.03
CA VAL A 135 1.02 6.16 -23.37
C VAL A 135 -0.21 5.74 -22.56
N VAL A 136 -0.65 4.50 -22.69
CA VAL A 136 -1.74 3.93 -21.88
C VAL A 136 -1.15 2.99 -20.86
N MET A 137 -1.45 3.25 -19.59
CA MET A 137 -1.01 2.45 -18.45
C MET A 137 -2.22 1.72 -17.86
N GLN A 138 -2.12 0.40 -17.67
CA GLN A 138 -3.05 -0.39 -16.88
C GLN A 138 -2.53 -0.48 -15.46
N LEU A 139 -3.43 -0.30 -14.48
CA LEU A 139 -3.09 -0.26 -13.06
C LEU A 139 -3.52 -1.55 -12.36
N GLU A 140 -2.82 -1.91 -11.29
CA GLU A 140 -3.00 -3.16 -10.54
C GLU A 140 -3.45 -2.92 -9.08
N PRO A 141 -4.72 -2.49 -8.85
CA PRO A 141 -5.21 -2.18 -7.51
C PRO A 141 -5.34 -3.40 -6.59
N SER A 142 -5.30 -4.61 -7.13
CA SER A 142 -5.26 -5.85 -6.34
C SER A 142 -3.87 -6.12 -5.73
N LYS A 143 -2.83 -5.50 -6.27
CA LYS A 143 -1.42 -5.70 -5.88
C LYS A 143 -0.83 -4.49 -5.16
N ALA A 144 -1.22 -3.29 -5.58
CA ALA A 144 -0.70 -2.03 -5.04
C ALA A 144 -1.85 -1.02 -4.82
N PRO A 145 -2.84 -1.32 -3.94
CA PRO A 145 -4.03 -0.50 -3.78
C PRO A 145 -3.74 0.94 -3.36
N ILE A 146 -2.77 1.16 -2.45
CA ILE A 146 -2.41 2.49 -1.96
C ILE A 146 -1.72 3.30 -3.05
N SER A 147 -0.78 2.69 -3.77
CA SER A 147 -0.05 3.33 -4.88
C SER A 147 -0.98 3.69 -6.03
N VAL A 148 -1.89 2.78 -6.40
CA VAL A 148 -2.90 3.03 -7.43
C VAL A 148 -3.86 4.13 -7.02
N ASP A 149 -4.39 4.11 -5.79
CA ASP A 149 -5.30 5.15 -5.30
C ASP A 149 -4.62 6.52 -5.25
N ASN A 150 -3.38 6.58 -4.76
CA ASN A 150 -2.55 7.78 -4.75
C ASN A 150 -2.34 8.34 -6.16
N PHE A 151 -1.90 7.50 -7.09
CA PHE A 151 -1.69 7.91 -8.48
C PHE A 151 -2.97 8.42 -9.14
N LEU A 152 -4.10 7.72 -8.96
CA LEU A 152 -5.39 8.15 -9.49
C LEU A 152 -5.92 9.44 -8.83
N ASN A 153 -5.62 9.70 -7.55
CA ASN A 153 -5.97 10.96 -6.90
C ASN A 153 -5.23 12.13 -7.56
N TYR A 154 -3.94 11.98 -7.93
CA TYR A 154 -3.20 12.99 -8.68
C TYR A 154 -3.71 13.14 -10.13
N VAL A 155 -4.10 12.05 -10.79
CA VAL A 155 -4.71 12.10 -12.13
C VAL A 155 -6.03 12.87 -12.09
N GLU A 156 -6.93 12.52 -11.18
CA GLU A 156 -8.28 13.11 -11.05
C GLU A 156 -8.26 14.55 -10.56
N SER A 157 -7.23 14.95 -9.78
CA SER A 157 -7.02 16.35 -9.37
C SER A 157 -6.33 17.21 -10.44
N ASN A 158 -6.07 16.67 -11.64
CA ASN A 158 -5.38 17.36 -12.73
C ASN A 158 -3.99 17.88 -12.33
N PHE A 159 -3.26 17.11 -11.51
CA PHE A 159 -1.93 17.49 -11.00
C PHE A 159 -0.83 17.38 -12.06
N TYR A 160 -0.85 16.33 -12.89
CA TYR A 160 0.24 16.00 -13.80
C TYR A 160 0.42 16.89 -15.02
N PRO A 161 -0.61 17.50 -15.63
CA PRO A 161 -0.41 18.41 -16.73
C PRO A 161 0.59 19.55 -16.37
N ASN A 162 1.49 19.86 -17.33
CA ASN A 162 2.63 20.77 -17.20
C ASN A 162 3.79 20.26 -16.32
N THR A 163 3.73 19.04 -15.79
CA THR A 163 4.93 18.36 -15.26
C THR A 163 5.73 17.73 -16.40
N ILE A 164 7.01 17.43 -16.14
CA ILE A 164 7.92 16.87 -17.14
C ILE A 164 8.48 15.53 -16.70
N PHE A 165 9.03 14.78 -17.65
CA PHE A 165 10.03 13.77 -17.35
C PHE A 165 11.35 14.48 -17.01
N HIS A 166 11.62 14.64 -15.73
CA HIS A 166 12.77 15.40 -15.21
C HIS A 166 14.05 14.59 -15.06
N ARG A 167 13.97 13.26 -15.21
CA ARG A 167 15.11 12.35 -15.20
C ARG A 167 14.90 11.24 -16.21
N VAL A 168 15.79 11.15 -17.19
CA VAL A 168 15.75 10.18 -18.29
C VAL A 168 17.09 9.48 -18.42
N ILE A 169 17.12 8.18 -18.18
CA ILE A 169 18.31 7.35 -18.33
C ILE A 169 17.98 6.22 -19.30
N SER A 170 18.59 6.23 -20.48
CA SER A 170 18.24 5.41 -21.65
C SER A 170 18.26 3.89 -21.41
N ASN A 171 19.08 3.41 -20.50
CA ASN A 171 19.18 1.99 -20.14
C ASN A 171 18.75 1.71 -18.69
N PHE A 172 17.79 2.51 -18.17
CA PHE A 172 17.31 2.35 -16.81
C PHE A 172 15.82 2.72 -16.70
N VAL A 173 15.50 3.99 -16.48
CA VAL A 173 14.12 4.48 -16.28
C VAL A 173 13.91 5.85 -16.92
N ILE A 174 12.64 6.19 -17.17
CA ILE A 174 12.17 7.56 -17.38
C ILE A 174 11.28 7.93 -16.19
N GLN A 175 11.66 9.00 -15.47
CA GLN A 175 10.99 9.43 -14.24
C GLN A 175 10.35 10.80 -14.42
N GLY A 176 9.07 10.91 -14.04
CA GLY A 176 8.28 12.13 -14.21
C GLY A 176 7.32 12.39 -13.06
N GLY A 177 6.46 13.42 -13.24
CA GLY A 177 5.38 13.76 -12.30
C GLY A 177 5.80 14.49 -11.04
N GLY A 178 7.04 15.04 -11.00
CA GLY A 178 7.54 15.72 -9.80
C GLY A 178 7.91 17.19 -10.02
N TYR A 179 8.19 17.58 -11.25
CA TYR A 179 8.70 18.93 -11.55
C TYR A 179 8.05 19.50 -12.80
N THR A 180 7.92 20.82 -12.85
CA THR A 180 7.57 21.58 -14.04
C THR A 180 8.78 21.79 -14.95
N ALA A 181 8.61 22.36 -16.14
CA ALA A 181 9.72 22.71 -17.04
C ALA A 181 10.68 23.76 -16.43
N ALA A 182 10.24 24.55 -15.47
CA ALA A 182 11.08 25.47 -14.69
C ALA A 182 11.82 24.77 -13.53
N LEU A 183 11.76 23.43 -13.44
CA LEU A 183 12.33 22.60 -12.38
C LEU A 183 11.81 22.98 -10.98
N THR A 184 10.61 23.50 -10.90
CA THR A 184 9.89 23.73 -9.64
C THR A 184 9.01 22.52 -9.30
N GLN A 185 8.95 22.18 -8.03
CA GLN A 185 8.13 21.06 -7.56
C GLN A 185 6.75 21.59 -7.11
N PRO A 186 5.64 21.14 -7.74
CA PRO A 186 4.31 21.45 -7.26
C PRO A 186 4.05 20.86 -5.86
N THR A 187 3.14 21.47 -5.10
CA THR A 187 2.73 20.97 -3.78
C THR A 187 2.10 19.59 -3.91
N THR A 188 2.63 18.62 -3.16
CA THR A 188 2.16 17.24 -3.16
C THR A 188 1.24 16.94 -1.98
N GLN A 189 0.48 15.85 -2.07
CA GLN A 189 -0.23 15.25 -0.93
C GLN A 189 0.77 14.55 0.01
N SER A 190 0.27 14.08 1.16
CA SER A 190 1.07 13.31 2.10
C SER A 190 1.69 12.06 1.45
N ALA A 191 2.87 11.69 1.91
CA ALA A 191 3.55 10.49 1.45
C ALA A 191 2.77 9.22 1.82
N ILE A 192 2.92 8.18 1.01
CA ILE A 192 2.22 6.90 1.16
C ILE A 192 3.14 5.79 1.67
N VAL A 193 2.53 4.76 2.25
CA VAL A 193 3.23 3.53 2.66
C VAL A 193 3.73 2.79 1.42
N LEU A 194 4.93 2.23 1.53
CA LEU A 194 5.56 1.44 0.46
C LEU A 194 4.85 0.09 0.28
N GLU A 195 4.51 -0.23 -0.96
CA GLU A 195 3.90 -1.51 -1.34
C GLU A 195 4.83 -2.36 -2.24
N SER A 196 6.13 -2.29 -2.01
CA SER A 196 7.09 -3.18 -2.69
C SER A 196 6.93 -4.63 -2.19
N GLY A 197 7.42 -5.60 -2.94
CA GLY A 197 7.24 -7.01 -2.57
C GLY A 197 5.82 -7.55 -2.82
N ASN A 198 4.99 -6.82 -3.54
CA ASN A 198 3.61 -7.17 -3.91
C ASN A 198 3.51 -8.25 -5.02
N GLY A 199 4.65 -8.79 -5.44
CA GLY A 199 4.78 -9.82 -6.49
C GLY A 199 4.97 -9.25 -7.89
N LEU A 200 4.77 -7.95 -8.11
CA LEU A 200 5.08 -7.29 -9.38
C LEU A 200 6.58 -6.98 -9.47
N LYS A 201 7.10 -6.95 -10.69
CA LYS A 201 8.53 -6.78 -10.97
C LYS A 201 8.82 -5.52 -11.78
N ASN A 202 9.99 -4.92 -11.56
CA ASN A 202 10.49 -3.78 -12.31
C ASN A 202 11.05 -4.24 -13.67
N VAL A 203 10.21 -4.80 -14.51
CA VAL A 203 10.53 -5.20 -15.89
C VAL A 203 10.23 -4.07 -16.87
N ARG A 204 10.77 -4.15 -18.10
CA ARG A 204 10.49 -3.16 -19.14
C ARG A 204 8.99 -2.93 -19.33
N GLY A 205 8.58 -1.67 -19.31
CA GLY A 205 7.18 -1.24 -19.42
C GLY A 205 6.43 -1.19 -18.09
N SER A 206 6.94 -1.73 -16.98
CA SER A 206 6.30 -1.57 -15.67
C SER A 206 6.39 -0.12 -15.17
N VAL A 207 5.37 0.29 -14.41
CA VAL A 207 5.24 1.62 -13.81
C VAL A 207 5.33 1.50 -12.31
N ALA A 208 6.24 2.25 -11.68
CA ALA A 208 6.49 2.19 -10.24
C ALA A 208 6.54 3.58 -9.61
N MET A 209 6.24 3.63 -8.30
CA MET A 209 6.36 4.87 -7.51
C MET A 209 7.83 5.19 -7.23
N ALA A 210 8.25 6.40 -7.58
CA ALA A 210 9.52 6.95 -7.12
C ALA A 210 9.42 7.35 -5.64
N ARG A 211 10.53 7.22 -4.91
CA ARG A 211 10.64 7.55 -3.49
C ARG A 211 12.04 8.05 -3.13
N LEU A 212 12.17 8.66 -1.97
CA LEU A 212 13.47 8.95 -1.36
C LEU A 212 14.08 7.66 -0.76
N THR A 213 15.20 7.78 -0.09
CA THR A 213 15.88 6.63 0.54
C THR A 213 14.99 5.93 1.57
N ALA A 214 14.25 6.69 2.38
CA ALA A 214 13.29 6.11 3.33
C ALA A 214 12.09 5.47 2.59
N PRO A 215 11.55 4.33 3.08
CA PRO A 215 10.56 3.55 2.36
C PRO A 215 9.23 4.28 2.12
N ASN A 216 8.66 4.93 3.12
CA ASN A 216 7.32 5.53 3.08
C ASN A 216 7.37 7.02 2.69
N THR A 217 7.99 7.33 1.54
CA THR A 217 8.23 8.72 1.08
C THR A 217 7.73 9.01 -0.32
N ALA A 218 7.07 8.05 -0.96
CA ALA A 218 6.47 8.24 -2.28
C ALA A 218 5.31 9.24 -2.22
N THR A 219 5.23 10.14 -3.21
CA THR A 219 4.14 11.12 -3.36
C THR A 219 3.58 11.08 -4.78
N SER A 220 3.91 12.05 -5.65
CA SER A 220 3.39 12.15 -7.02
C SER A 220 4.30 11.52 -8.07
N GLN A 221 5.61 11.38 -7.78
CA GLN A 221 6.57 10.96 -8.79
C GLN A 221 6.45 9.47 -9.09
N PHE A 222 6.51 9.15 -10.38
CA PHE A 222 6.54 7.78 -10.88
C PHE A 222 7.65 7.61 -11.91
N PHE A 223 8.00 6.37 -12.20
CA PHE A 223 8.90 6.06 -13.32
C PHE A 223 8.36 4.88 -14.14
N ILE A 224 8.78 4.84 -15.41
CA ILE A 224 8.54 3.72 -16.31
C ILE A 224 9.90 3.06 -16.57
N ASN A 225 9.96 1.76 -16.36
CA ASN A 225 11.15 0.96 -16.64
C ASN A 225 11.34 0.82 -18.16
N VAL A 226 12.49 1.23 -18.67
CA VAL A 226 12.79 1.13 -20.11
C VAL A 226 13.59 -0.12 -20.47
N VAL A 227 14.06 -0.82 -19.47
CA VAL A 227 14.69 -2.17 -19.49
C VAL A 227 14.23 -2.92 -18.23
N ASP A 228 14.63 -4.20 -18.11
CA ASP A 228 14.42 -4.98 -16.89
C ASP A 228 15.42 -4.53 -15.81
N ASN A 229 14.90 -4.09 -14.68
CA ASN A 229 15.65 -3.51 -13.56
C ASN A 229 15.46 -4.33 -12.28
N ALA A 230 15.93 -5.58 -12.26
CA ALA A 230 15.77 -6.48 -11.11
C ALA A 230 16.37 -5.93 -9.80
N SER A 231 17.34 -5.01 -9.87
CA SER A 231 17.89 -4.33 -8.69
C SER A 231 16.90 -3.38 -7.99
N LEU A 232 15.81 -3.00 -8.66
CA LEU A 232 14.73 -2.19 -8.09
C LEU A 232 13.65 -3.02 -7.41
N ASP A 233 13.70 -4.33 -7.50
CA ASP A 233 12.75 -5.23 -6.84
C ASP A 233 13.03 -5.32 -5.34
N ALA A 234 11.97 -5.45 -4.55
CA ALA A 234 12.10 -5.82 -3.16
C ALA A 234 12.68 -7.24 -3.04
N THR A 235 13.58 -7.43 -2.07
CA THR A 235 14.19 -8.73 -1.79
C THR A 235 13.86 -9.19 -0.38
N ASN A 236 13.85 -10.51 -0.15
CA ASN A 236 13.68 -11.09 1.19
C ASN A 236 14.84 -10.73 2.15
N ALA A 237 15.92 -10.14 1.67
CA ALA A 237 17.09 -9.71 2.43
C ALA A 237 16.98 -8.28 2.99
N GLY A 238 15.77 -7.70 3.06
CA GLY A 238 15.53 -6.38 3.63
C GLY A 238 15.80 -5.21 2.68
N VAL A 239 15.85 -5.45 1.37
CA VAL A 239 15.86 -4.38 0.37
C VAL A 239 14.41 -3.97 0.10
N ASP A 240 14.08 -2.74 0.42
CA ASP A 240 12.71 -2.20 0.29
C ASP A 240 12.19 -2.15 -1.15
N GLY A 241 13.05 -2.05 -2.16
CA GLY A 241 12.67 -1.95 -3.56
C GLY A 241 11.75 -0.78 -3.89
N TYR A 242 11.11 -0.85 -5.06
CA TYR A 242 10.16 0.14 -5.55
C TYR A 242 8.83 -0.52 -5.88
N ALA A 243 7.72 0.10 -5.47
CA ALA A 243 6.38 -0.44 -5.63
C ALA A 243 5.93 -0.31 -7.09
N VAL A 244 5.97 -1.40 -7.84
CA VAL A 244 5.30 -1.49 -9.14
C VAL A 244 3.79 -1.50 -8.89
N PHE A 245 3.05 -0.64 -9.60
CA PHE A 245 1.60 -0.50 -9.45
C PHE A 245 0.83 -0.57 -10.78
N GLY A 246 1.53 -0.77 -11.90
CA GLY A 246 0.93 -0.89 -13.21
C GLY A 246 1.95 -1.19 -14.30
N ALA A 247 1.48 -1.23 -15.54
CA ALA A 247 2.30 -1.43 -16.72
C ALA A 247 1.76 -0.68 -17.94
N VAL A 248 2.64 -0.31 -18.84
CA VAL A 248 2.29 0.26 -20.14
C VAL A 248 1.70 -0.84 -21.03
N VAL A 249 0.45 -0.64 -21.46
CA VAL A 249 -0.27 -1.56 -22.34
C VAL A 249 -0.35 -1.04 -23.79
N SER A 250 -0.10 0.26 -23.98
CA SER A 250 -0.01 0.87 -25.32
C SER A 250 0.95 2.08 -25.27
N GLY A 251 1.65 2.35 -26.36
CA GLY A 251 2.58 3.49 -26.45
C GLY A 251 3.99 3.21 -25.96
N LEU A 252 4.45 1.95 -25.90
CA LEU A 252 5.86 1.63 -25.59
C LEU A 252 6.85 2.27 -26.57
N ASN A 253 6.46 2.49 -27.82
CA ASN A 253 7.23 3.26 -28.79
C ASN A 253 7.42 4.73 -28.38
N VAL A 254 6.42 5.33 -27.71
CA VAL A 254 6.54 6.70 -27.16
C VAL A 254 7.51 6.69 -25.95
N VAL A 255 7.46 5.67 -25.10
CA VAL A 255 8.44 5.46 -24.02
C VAL A 255 9.86 5.36 -24.60
N ASP A 256 10.04 4.66 -25.73
CA ASP A 256 11.32 4.57 -26.41
C ASP A 256 11.78 5.90 -27.04
N LEU A 257 10.85 6.73 -27.54
CA LEU A 257 11.16 8.10 -27.96
C LEU A 257 11.62 8.97 -26.78
N ILE A 258 10.95 8.87 -25.64
CA ILE A 258 11.30 9.63 -24.44
C ILE A 258 12.70 9.22 -23.92
N LYS A 259 12.99 7.92 -23.83
CA LYS A 259 14.31 7.47 -23.33
C LYS A 259 15.48 7.87 -24.23
N ALA A 260 15.20 8.20 -25.50
CA ALA A 260 16.22 8.54 -26.51
C ALA A 260 16.55 10.04 -26.57
N VAL A 261 15.82 10.90 -25.82
CA VAL A 261 16.09 12.34 -25.86
C VAL A 261 17.45 12.68 -25.27
N PRO A 262 18.17 13.69 -25.80
CA PRO A 262 19.41 14.19 -25.20
C PRO A 262 19.12 14.74 -23.78
N THR A 263 20.01 14.43 -22.85
CA THR A 263 19.93 14.88 -21.46
C THR A 263 21.16 15.69 -21.05
N SER A 264 21.03 16.53 -20.03
CA SER A 264 22.10 17.34 -19.46
C SER A 264 21.87 17.55 -17.96
N THR A 265 22.83 18.14 -17.27
CA THR A 265 22.64 18.65 -15.91
C THR A 265 21.99 20.02 -15.96
N GLN A 266 20.83 20.16 -15.31
CA GLN A 266 20.08 21.41 -15.25
C GLN A 266 19.55 21.63 -13.82
N GLY A 267 19.66 22.84 -13.29
CA GLY A 267 19.16 23.16 -11.94
C GLY A 267 19.73 22.28 -10.82
N GLY A 268 20.94 21.74 -11.00
CA GLY A 268 21.58 20.82 -10.05
C GLY A 268 21.10 19.36 -10.16
N MET A 269 20.17 19.05 -11.07
CA MET A 269 19.72 17.68 -11.36
C MET A 269 20.44 17.13 -12.59
N THR A 270 20.86 15.87 -12.54
CA THR A 270 21.43 15.13 -13.67
C THR A 270 20.35 14.49 -14.52
N ASP A 271 20.69 14.12 -15.74
CA ASP A 271 19.84 13.35 -16.66
C ASP A 271 18.50 14.05 -17.02
N VAL A 272 18.47 15.39 -16.96
CA VAL A 272 17.30 16.20 -17.35
C VAL A 272 17.26 16.33 -18.87
N PRO A 273 16.13 16.04 -19.57
CA PRO A 273 16.00 16.29 -21.00
C PRO A 273 16.35 17.74 -21.38
N VAL A 274 17.22 17.92 -22.40
CA VAL A 274 17.62 19.25 -22.90
C VAL A 274 16.38 20.01 -23.38
N THR A 275 15.51 19.35 -24.11
CA THR A 275 14.18 19.86 -24.44
C THR A 275 13.17 19.15 -23.53
N PRO A 276 12.41 19.89 -22.71
CA PRO A 276 11.47 19.27 -21.77
C PRO A 276 10.46 18.36 -22.46
N VAL A 277 10.35 17.12 -22.01
CA VAL A 277 9.26 16.23 -22.39
C VAL A 277 8.13 16.43 -21.39
N THR A 278 7.12 17.17 -21.82
CA THR A 278 6.01 17.60 -20.95
C THR A 278 4.85 16.64 -21.01
N ILE A 279 4.28 16.32 -19.86
CA ILE A 279 2.97 15.68 -19.74
C ILE A 279 1.92 16.75 -19.99
N THR A 280 1.18 16.64 -21.10
CA THR A 280 0.17 17.63 -21.51
C THR A 280 -1.23 17.27 -21.03
N GLY A 281 -1.45 16.00 -20.70
CA GLY A 281 -2.72 15.51 -20.16
C GLY A 281 -2.56 14.15 -19.51
N MET A 282 -3.39 13.87 -18.52
CA MET A 282 -3.47 12.53 -17.91
C MET A 282 -4.92 12.29 -17.48
N THR A 283 -5.55 11.27 -18.02
CA THR A 283 -6.95 10.99 -17.78
C THR A 283 -7.17 9.51 -17.52
N ARG A 284 -8.03 9.22 -16.54
CA ARG A 284 -8.53 7.86 -16.32
C ARG A 284 -9.53 7.52 -17.41
N SER A 285 -9.33 6.40 -18.09
CA SER A 285 -10.19 5.94 -19.21
C SER A 285 -11.11 4.79 -18.81
N GLN A 286 -10.88 4.16 -17.67
CA GLN A 286 -11.71 3.06 -17.11
C GLN A 286 -11.66 3.09 -15.56
#